data_82856be783a57ae6e224c8642bc270c6
#
_entry.id   82856be783a57ae6e224c8642bc270c6
#
_cell.length_a   1.000
_cell.length_b   1.000
_cell.length_c   1.000
_cell.angle_alpha   90.00
_cell.angle_beta   90.00
_cell.angle_gamma   90.00
#
_symmetry.space_group_name_H-M   'P 1'
#
loop_
_entity.id
_entity.type
_entity.pdbx_description
1 polymer ?
#
loop_
_entity_poly.entity_id
_entity_poly.type
_entity_poly.pdbx_seq_one_letter_code
_entity_poly.pdbx_strand_id
1 'polypeptide(L)'
;MEFCEKLQQLRTKKGFTQEQLAERVCVSRVAVAKWESGRGYPNLDSLKMLAKVFDVSIDQLLSSEELIDMAQDQSKKHSKIVRSFIFGIADFMAGLLFFIPVFANRFEEKLKM
;
A
#
# COMPACT_ATOMS: atom_id res chain seq x y z
N MET A 1 9.57 3.20 -17.56
CA MET A 1 9.92 1.77 -17.81
C MET A 1 8.90 0.92 -17.10
N GLU A 2 8.26 0.03 -17.84
CA GLU A 2 7.24 -0.84 -17.29
C GLU A 2 7.85 -1.96 -16.44
N PHE A 3 7.06 -2.55 -15.57
CA PHE A 3 7.49 -3.61 -14.66
C PHE A 3 8.12 -4.80 -15.40
N CYS A 4 7.52 -5.23 -16.51
CA CYS A 4 8.02 -6.36 -17.29
C CYS A 4 9.46 -6.13 -17.80
N GLU A 5 9.74 -4.95 -18.30
CA GLU A 5 11.08 -4.58 -18.78
C GLU A 5 12.08 -4.48 -17.61
N LYS A 6 11.65 -3.88 -16.51
CA LYS A 6 12.48 -3.71 -15.32
C LYS A 6 12.84 -5.04 -14.68
N LEU A 7 11.89 -5.97 -14.61
CA LEU A 7 12.10 -7.30 -14.09
C LEU A 7 13.12 -8.06 -14.97
N GLN A 8 12.96 -8.00 -16.29
CA GLN A 8 13.88 -8.64 -17.21
C GLN A 8 15.29 -8.07 -17.09
N GLN A 9 15.43 -6.75 -16.97
CA GLN A 9 16.74 -6.11 -16.77
C GLN A 9 17.40 -6.51 -15.47
N LEU A 10 16.66 -6.52 -14.38
CA LEU A 10 17.19 -6.92 -13.08
C LEU A 10 17.61 -8.38 -13.07
N ARG A 11 16.82 -9.25 -13.69
CA ARG A 11 17.13 -10.66 -13.81
C ARG A 11 18.42 -10.90 -14.62
N THR A 12 18.51 -10.30 -15.80
CA THR A 12 19.68 -10.47 -16.68
C THR A 12 20.92 -9.85 -16.05
N LYS A 13 20.79 -8.73 -15.37
CA LYS A 13 21.89 -8.07 -14.66
C LYS A 13 22.47 -8.94 -13.55
N LYS A 14 21.64 -9.71 -12.86
CA LYS A 14 22.08 -10.68 -11.86
C LYS A 14 22.51 -12.02 -12.44
N GLY A 15 22.33 -12.23 -13.74
CA GLY A 15 22.72 -13.46 -14.42
C GLY A 15 21.79 -14.64 -14.17
N PHE A 16 20.54 -14.40 -13.73
CA PHE A 16 19.56 -15.45 -13.50
C PHE A 16 18.81 -15.80 -14.77
N THR A 17 18.54 -17.11 -14.96
CA THR A 17 17.54 -17.57 -15.92
C THR A 17 16.14 -17.37 -15.32
N GLN A 18 15.10 -17.43 -16.14
CA GLN A 18 13.71 -17.39 -15.66
C GLN A 18 13.42 -18.49 -14.66
N GLU A 19 13.95 -19.67 -14.90
CA GLU A 19 13.80 -20.82 -13.99
C GLU A 19 14.49 -20.60 -12.65
N GLN A 20 15.71 -20.05 -12.66
CA GLN A 20 16.45 -19.71 -11.43
C GLN A 20 15.73 -18.65 -10.62
N LEU A 21 15.20 -17.63 -11.26
CA LEU A 21 14.41 -16.61 -10.59
C LEU A 21 13.13 -17.20 -10.00
N ALA A 22 12.44 -18.05 -10.75
CA ALA A 22 11.22 -18.72 -10.28
C ALA A 22 11.47 -19.55 -9.03
N GLU A 23 12.58 -20.27 -8.95
CA GLU A 23 12.98 -21.03 -7.77
C GLU A 23 13.22 -20.12 -6.57
N ARG A 24 13.88 -18.99 -6.75
CA ARG A 24 14.20 -18.05 -5.68
C ARG A 24 12.96 -17.33 -5.13
N VAL A 25 11.97 -17.11 -5.98
CA VAL A 25 10.71 -16.42 -5.62
C VAL A 25 9.62 -17.43 -5.24
N CYS A 26 9.91 -18.74 -5.33
CA CYS A 26 8.96 -19.82 -5.02
C CYS A 26 7.71 -19.79 -5.89
N VAL A 27 7.88 -19.54 -7.17
CA VAL A 27 6.80 -19.53 -8.16
C VAL A 27 7.18 -20.43 -9.35
N SER A 28 6.25 -20.67 -10.27
CA SER A 28 6.52 -21.42 -11.48
C SER A 28 7.27 -20.56 -12.50
N ARG A 29 8.03 -21.20 -13.37
CA ARG A 29 8.68 -20.53 -14.50
C ARG A 29 7.66 -19.82 -15.40
N VAL A 30 6.48 -20.40 -15.56
CA VAL A 30 5.39 -19.83 -16.35
C VAL A 30 4.94 -18.49 -15.76
N ALA A 31 4.89 -18.37 -14.43
CA ALA A 31 4.55 -17.12 -13.77
C ALA A 31 5.58 -16.02 -14.10
N VAL A 32 6.87 -16.33 -14.00
CA VAL A 32 7.95 -15.38 -14.34
C VAL A 32 7.86 -14.97 -15.81
N ALA A 33 7.62 -15.92 -16.71
CA ALA A 33 7.46 -15.65 -18.13
C ALA A 33 6.27 -14.72 -18.41
N LYS A 34 5.16 -14.90 -17.72
CA LYS A 34 4.00 -14.00 -17.80
C LYS A 34 4.32 -12.58 -17.33
N TRP A 35 5.03 -12.46 -16.22
CA TRP A 35 5.42 -11.15 -15.68
C TRP A 35 6.34 -10.40 -16.64
N GLU A 36 7.31 -11.09 -17.23
CA GLU A 36 8.26 -10.47 -18.17
C GLU A 36 7.64 -10.16 -19.54
N SER A 37 6.59 -10.86 -19.93
CA SER A 37 5.86 -10.58 -21.18
C SER A 37 4.75 -9.53 -21.04
N GLY A 38 4.52 -9.02 -19.84
CA GLY A 38 3.46 -8.04 -19.58
C GLY A 38 2.06 -8.64 -19.52
N ARG A 39 1.92 -9.95 -19.46
CA ARG A 39 0.62 -10.64 -19.41
C ARG A 39 0.04 -10.75 -17.99
N GLY A 40 0.79 -10.41 -16.97
CA GLY A 40 0.34 -10.49 -15.60
C GLY A 40 1.31 -9.83 -14.66
N TYR A 41 0.86 -9.60 -13.43
CA TYR A 41 1.66 -9.01 -12.36
C TYR A 41 1.77 -9.99 -11.20
N PRO A 42 2.90 -10.01 -10.47
CA PRO A 42 3.02 -10.80 -9.26
C PRO A 42 2.07 -10.27 -8.18
N ASN A 43 1.64 -11.15 -7.27
CA ASN A 43 0.94 -10.74 -6.08
C ASN A 43 1.90 -10.04 -5.09
N LEU A 44 1.36 -9.49 -4.01
CA LEU A 44 2.15 -8.73 -3.04
C LEU A 44 3.27 -9.58 -2.42
N ASP A 45 2.99 -10.83 -2.11
CA ASP A 45 3.99 -11.75 -1.53
C ASP A 45 5.15 -12.00 -2.51
N SER A 46 4.83 -12.23 -3.77
CA SER A 46 5.84 -12.41 -4.83
C SER A 46 6.65 -11.12 -5.06
N LEU A 47 6.01 -9.96 -4.99
CA LEU A 47 6.69 -8.66 -5.08
C LEU A 47 7.68 -8.45 -3.94
N LYS A 48 7.31 -8.83 -2.73
CA LYS A 48 8.21 -8.76 -1.57
C LYS A 48 9.42 -9.67 -1.75
N MET A 49 9.21 -10.87 -2.28
CA MET A 49 10.30 -11.82 -2.57
C MET A 49 11.21 -11.28 -3.66
N LEU A 50 10.65 -10.72 -4.73
CA LEU A 50 11.43 -10.09 -5.82
C LEU A 50 12.25 -8.93 -5.29
N ALA A 51 11.68 -8.09 -4.45
CA ALA A 51 12.38 -6.96 -3.85
C ALA A 51 13.59 -7.43 -3.02
N LYS A 52 13.43 -8.51 -2.27
CA LYS A 52 14.53 -9.11 -1.49
C LYS A 52 15.61 -9.70 -2.38
N VAL A 53 15.23 -10.44 -3.42
CA VAL A 53 16.17 -11.10 -4.34
C VAL A 53 17.02 -10.08 -5.08
N PHE A 54 16.42 -8.97 -5.50
CA PHE A 54 17.11 -7.93 -6.25
C PHE A 54 17.65 -6.79 -5.37
N ASP A 55 17.42 -6.84 -4.07
CA ASP A 55 17.82 -5.82 -3.10
C ASP A 55 17.36 -4.42 -3.52
N VAL A 56 16.10 -4.32 -3.87
CA VAL A 56 15.43 -3.06 -4.26
C VAL A 56 14.13 -2.93 -3.49
N SER A 57 13.56 -1.72 -3.47
CA SER A 57 12.24 -1.50 -2.90
C SER A 57 11.15 -1.91 -3.89
N ILE A 58 9.95 -2.15 -3.40
CA ILE A 58 8.78 -2.41 -4.25
C ILE A 58 8.50 -1.19 -5.13
N ASP A 59 8.70 0.02 -4.60
CA ASP A 59 8.57 1.27 -5.36
C ASP A 59 9.51 1.33 -6.55
N GLN A 60 10.73 0.81 -6.40
CA GLN A 60 11.70 0.73 -7.48
C GLN A 60 11.35 -0.32 -8.53
N LEU A 61 10.65 -1.38 -8.12
CA LEU A 61 10.20 -2.43 -9.03
C LEU A 61 9.02 -1.98 -9.89
N LEU A 62 8.11 -1.20 -9.34
CA LEU A 62 6.87 -0.78 -9.98
C LEU A 62 6.98 0.66 -10.50
N SER A 63 6.30 0.94 -11.61
CA SER A 63 6.12 2.30 -12.08
C SER A 63 5.10 3.04 -11.19
N SER A 64 5.08 4.37 -11.26
CA SER A 64 4.14 5.17 -10.48
C SER A 64 2.68 4.82 -10.77
N GLU A 65 2.34 4.52 -12.02
CA GLU A 65 0.99 4.11 -12.41
C GLU A 65 0.61 2.76 -11.83
N GLU A 66 1.51 1.79 -11.87
CA GLU A 66 1.29 0.46 -11.30
C GLU A 66 1.11 0.52 -9.78
N LEU A 67 1.86 1.37 -9.09
CA LEU A 67 1.71 1.62 -7.66
C LEU A 67 0.34 2.20 -7.32
N ILE A 68 -0.15 3.13 -8.11
CA ILE A 68 -1.48 3.74 -7.92
C ILE A 68 -2.58 2.70 -8.10
N ASP A 69 -2.49 1.85 -9.13
CA ASP A 69 -3.47 0.79 -9.37
C ASP A 69 -3.50 -0.23 -8.24
N MET A 70 -2.34 -0.66 -7.75
CA MET A 70 -2.24 -1.57 -6.60
C MET A 70 -2.74 -0.92 -5.31
N ALA A 71 -2.45 0.35 -5.09
CA ALA A 71 -2.93 1.09 -3.94
C ALA A 71 -4.45 1.26 -3.96
N GLN A 72 -5.07 1.43 -5.14
CA GLN A 72 -6.52 1.48 -5.28
C GLN A 72 -7.19 0.15 -4.92
N ASP A 73 -6.62 -0.99 -5.32
CA ASP A 73 -7.13 -2.30 -4.95
C ASP A 73 -7.01 -2.56 -3.45
N GLN A 74 -5.93 -2.15 -2.81
CA GLN A 74 -5.76 -2.24 -1.36
C GLN A 74 -6.60 -1.21 -0.60
N SER A 75 -6.81 -0.02 -1.15
CA SER A 75 -7.60 1.02 -0.50
C SER A 75 -9.08 0.68 -0.39
N LYS A 76 -9.61 -0.21 -1.25
CA LYS A 76 -10.97 -0.72 -1.10
C LYS A 76 -11.15 -1.55 0.18
N LYS A 77 -10.12 -2.22 0.66
CA LYS A 77 -10.14 -2.96 1.94
C LYS A 77 -9.81 -2.07 3.13
N HIS A 78 -8.95 -1.07 2.97
CA HIS A 78 -8.56 -0.14 4.04
C HIS A 78 -9.52 1.05 4.20
N SER A 79 -10.26 1.43 3.15
CA SER A 79 -11.14 2.60 3.20
C SER A 79 -12.28 2.47 4.21
N LYS A 80 -12.74 1.25 4.52
CA LYS A 80 -13.73 1.01 5.56
C LYS A 80 -13.20 1.29 6.96
N ILE A 81 -11.96 0.93 7.25
CA ILE A 81 -11.32 1.14 8.55
C ILE A 81 -10.95 2.60 8.75
N VAL A 82 -10.38 3.25 7.72
CA VAL A 82 -9.99 4.66 7.77
C VAL A 82 -11.21 5.58 7.84
N ARG A 83 -12.30 5.27 7.13
CA ARG A 83 -13.57 6.01 7.22
C ARG A 83 -14.14 5.96 8.63
N SER A 84 -14.19 4.77 9.24
CA SER A 84 -14.65 4.61 10.62
C SER A 84 -13.79 5.41 11.59
N PHE A 85 -12.48 5.46 11.37
CA PHE A 85 -11.54 6.19 12.21
C PHE A 85 -11.71 7.71 12.09
N ILE A 86 -11.87 8.22 10.86
CA ILE A 86 -12.09 9.66 10.60
C ILE A 86 -13.43 10.12 11.17
N PHE A 87 -14.49 9.34 10.99
CA PHE A 87 -15.80 9.63 11.56
C PHE A 87 -15.80 9.59 13.10
N GLY A 88 -15.08 8.64 13.69
CA GLY A 88 -14.93 8.56 15.14
C GLY A 88 -14.21 9.77 15.75
N ILE A 89 -13.18 10.26 15.10
CA ILE A 89 -12.44 11.45 15.53
C ILE A 89 -13.29 12.71 15.33
N ALA A 90 -14.02 12.83 14.22
CA ALA A 90 -14.91 13.95 13.95
C ALA A 90 -16.04 14.03 14.98
N ASP A 91 -16.65 12.92 15.36
CA ASP A 91 -17.66 12.84 16.40
C ASP A 91 -17.11 13.22 17.79
N PHE A 92 -15.90 12.79 18.09
CA PHE A 92 -15.23 13.13 19.35
C PHE A 92 -14.91 14.62 19.43
N MET A 93 -14.41 15.21 18.34
CA MET A 93 -14.13 16.66 18.28
C MET A 93 -15.42 17.49 18.35
N ALA A 94 -16.47 17.06 17.68
CA ALA A 94 -17.78 17.71 17.75
C ALA A 94 -18.37 17.62 19.15
N GLY A 95 -18.22 16.51 19.85
CA GLY A 95 -18.62 16.33 21.23
C GLY A 95 -17.85 17.24 22.18
N LEU A 96 -16.55 17.39 21.98
CA LEU A 96 -15.72 18.30 22.77
C LEU A 96 -16.08 19.78 22.55
N LEU A 97 -16.33 20.17 21.30
CA LEU A 97 -16.76 21.52 20.96
C LEU A 97 -18.13 21.87 21.55
N PHE A 98 -19.01 20.90 21.66
CA PHE A 98 -20.31 21.06 22.27
C PHE A 98 -20.24 21.12 23.80
N PHE A 99 -19.29 20.42 24.38
CA PHE A 99 -19.08 20.37 25.84
C PHE A 99 -18.50 21.69 26.41
N ILE A 100 -17.60 22.32 25.65
CA ILE A 100 -16.94 23.57 26.08
C ILE A 100 -17.94 24.74 26.29
N PRO A 101 -18.91 25.03 25.38
CA PRO A 101 -19.89 26.08 25.59
C PRO A 101 -20.80 25.83 26.79
N VAL A 102 -21.20 24.59 27.05
CA VAL A 102 -22.01 24.23 28.20
C VAL A 102 -21.23 24.41 29.48
N PHE A 103 -19.94 24.08 29.51
CA PHE A 103 -19.07 24.29 30.65
C PHE A 103 -18.81 25.78 30.93
N ALA A 104 -18.60 26.57 29.86
CA ALA A 104 -18.41 28.03 30.01
C ALA A 104 -19.66 28.71 30.54
N ASN A 105 -20.85 28.34 30.11
CA ASN A 105 -22.11 28.85 30.60
C ASN A 105 -22.32 28.53 32.09
N ARG A 106 -21.99 27.32 32.49
CA ARG A 106 -22.07 26.93 33.92
C ARG A 106 -21.09 27.71 34.80
N PHE A 107 -19.93 28.02 34.27
CA PHE A 107 -18.91 28.78 34.97
C PHE A 107 -19.33 30.24 35.13
N GLU A 108 -19.95 30.84 34.14
CA GLU A 108 -20.49 32.20 34.21
C GLU A 108 -21.65 32.32 35.21
N GLU A 109 -22.53 31.35 35.28
CA GLU A 109 -23.60 31.31 36.28
C GLU A 109 -23.08 31.24 37.71
N LYS A 110 -21.99 30.49 37.95
CA LYS A 110 -21.33 30.44 39.27
C LYS A 110 -20.63 31.73 39.64
N LEU A 111 -20.11 32.48 38.67
CA LEU A 111 -19.46 33.76 38.89
C LEU A 111 -20.44 34.91 39.18
N LYS A 112 -21.70 34.80 38.73
CA LYS A 112 -22.76 35.78 38.94
C LYS A 112 -23.42 35.67 40.32
N MET A 113 -23.16 34.60 41.04
CA MET A 113 -23.54 34.44 42.42
C MET A 113 -22.44 34.92 43.37
#